data_37f816c198f3043e3704107f6c0311b0
#
_entry.id   37f816c198f3043e3704107f6c0311b0
#
_cell.length_a   1.000
_cell.length_b   1.000
_cell.length_c   1.000
_cell.angle_alpha   90.00
_cell.angle_beta   90.00
_cell.angle_gamma   90.00
#
_symmetry.space_group_name_H-M   'P 1'
#
loop_
_entity.id
_entity.type
_entity.pdbx_description
1 polymer ?
#
loop_
_entity_poly.entity_id
_entity_poly.type
_entity_poly.pdbx_seq_one_letter_code
_entity_poly.pdbx_strand_id
1 'polypeptide(L)'
;MAVENAPPEKKAWYGMFPQLGAPIGLILSGGIFLYLSSTMTEAEFFDYGWRIPFLLSSVLILIGLYVRLTILETPEFLKNQKNKKTLAVPFIEVFKNYRTPMILGTFIALATFVLFYLMTVYIASWAITDLNINREDFLGNQIESVLLFAVFIPISAVLADRYGRKLILMVASLGIILFGLLLGPLLNTSLLLTLSIGMALMGFTYGPLGTMLSELYPTNVRYTGSSLSFNFAGIVGASFAPFIALWLSSNFGVHYVGYYLALAAIISLIATYLSSKAK
;
A
#
# COMPACT_ATOMS: atom_id res chain seq x y z
N MET A 1 -8.52 -12.67 -9.68
CA MET A 1 -8.99 -13.94 -9.07
C MET A 1 -9.87 -13.71 -7.84
N ALA A 2 -9.39 -13.17 -6.71
CA ALA A 2 -10.20 -13.03 -5.49
C ALA A 2 -11.50 -12.24 -5.73
N VAL A 3 -11.43 -11.08 -6.38
CA VAL A 3 -12.59 -10.23 -6.70
C VAL A 3 -13.54 -10.85 -7.72
N GLU A 4 -13.02 -11.66 -8.64
CA GLU A 4 -13.82 -12.30 -9.72
C GLU A 4 -14.65 -13.49 -9.22
N ASN A 5 -14.15 -14.18 -8.19
CA ASN A 5 -14.86 -15.28 -7.53
C ASN A 5 -15.72 -14.82 -6.34
N ALA A 6 -15.71 -13.52 -6.03
CA ALA A 6 -16.43 -12.96 -4.91
C ALA A 6 -17.91 -12.72 -5.26
N PRO A 7 -18.83 -12.95 -4.30
CA PRO A 7 -20.20 -12.47 -4.42
C PRO A 7 -20.24 -10.96 -4.70
N PRO A 8 -21.19 -10.46 -5.51
CA PRO A 8 -21.26 -9.05 -5.90
C PRO A 8 -21.22 -8.07 -4.71
N GLU A 9 -21.81 -8.48 -3.57
CA GLU A 9 -21.96 -7.69 -2.35
C GLU A 9 -20.72 -7.71 -1.44
N LYS A 10 -19.74 -8.61 -1.69
CA LYS A 10 -18.57 -8.84 -0.83
C LYS A 10 -17.24 -8.75 -1.58
N LYS A 11 -17.19 -8.00 -2.67
CA LYS A 11 -15.99 -7.90 -3.51
C LYS A 11 -14.80 -7.25 -2.80
N ALA A 12 -15.02 -6.22 -1.97
CA ALA A 12 -13.96 -5.59 -1.21
C ALA A 12 -13.46 -6.52 -0.11
N TRP A 13 -14.35 -7.25 0.58
CA TRP A 13 -13.99 -8.25 1.56
C TRP A 13 -13.09 -9.34 0.99
N TYR A 14 -13.46 -9.94 -0.14
CA TYR A 14 -12.61 -10.96 -0.77
C TYR A 14 -11.34 -10.35 -1.39
N GLY A 15 -11.43 -9.13 -1.93
CA GLY A 15 -10.30 -8.41 -2.51
C GLY A 15 -9.25 -7.95 -1.50
N MET A 16 -9.58 -7.88 -0.19
CA MET A 16 -8.64 -7.47 0.84
C MET A 16 -7.64 -8.58 1.24
N PHE A 17 -7.97 -9.88 1.05
CA PHE A 17 -7.09 -10.96 1.50
C PHE A 17 -5.65 -10.87 0.95
N PRO A 18 -5.42 -10.60 -0.35
CA PRO A 18 -4.06 -10.34 -0.84
C PRO A 18 -3.39 -9.14 -0.18
N GLN A 19 -4.18 -8.14 0.23
CA GLN A 19 -3.67 -6.91 0.85
C GLN A 19 -3.19 -7.15 2.29
N LEU A 20 -3.74 -8.13 3.00
CA LEU A 20 -3.25 -8.54 4.33
C LEU A 20 -1.82 -9.09 4.29
N GLY A 21 -1.34 -9.51 3.14
CA GLY A 21 0.06 -9.92 2.96
C GLY A 21 1.06 -8.81 3.30
N ALA A 22 0.71 -7.53 3.08
CA ALA A 22 1.60 -6.41 3.38
C ALA A 22 1.87 -6.23 4.89
N PRO A 23 0.87 -6.07 5.77
CA PRO A 23 1.13 -5.98 7.21
C PRO A 23 1.73 -7.27 7.79
N ILE A 24 1.32 -8.44 7.33
CA ILE A 24 1.91 -9.71 7.76
C ILE A 24 3.40 -9.75 7.41
N GLY A 25 3.75 -9.37 6.18
CA GLY A 25 5.14 -9.30 5.73
C GLY A 25 5.97 -8.30 6.55
N LEU A 26 5.40 -7.12 6.88
CA LEU A 26 6.05 -6.12 7.73
C LEU A 26 6.30 -6.63 9.16
N ILE A 27 5.31 -7.30 9.76
CA ILE A 27 5.44 -7.86 11.11
C ILE A 27 6.50 -8.98 11.12
N LEU A 28 6.48 -9.87 10.14
CA LEU A 28 7.46 -10.95 10.05
C LEU A 28 8.87 -10.41 9.81
N SER A 29 9.05 -9.53 8.82
CA SER A 29 10.37 -8.96 8.53
C SER A 29 10.89 -8.09 9.67
N GLY A 30 10.05 -7.16 10.18
CA GLY A 30 10.40 -6.30 11.31
C GLY A 30 10.72 -7.10 12.57
N GLY A 31 9.93 -8.14 12.87
CA GLY A 31 10.16 -9.02 14.00
C GLY A 31 11.47 -9.80 13.91
N ILE A 32 11.81 -10.32 12.71
CA ILE A 32 13.10 -10.99 12.48
C ILE A 32 14.25 -10.00 12.64
N PHE A 33 14.15 -8.80 12.05
CA PHE A 33 15.18 -7.78 12.21
C PHE A 33 15.34 -7.33 13.66
N LEU A 34 14.25 -7.13 14.39
CA LEU A 34 14.26 -6.78 15.82
C LEU A 34 14.95 -7.89 16.63
N TYR A 35 14.59 -9.15 16.41
CA TYR A 35 15.21 -10.29 17.09
C TYR A 35 16.71 -10.36 16.81
N LEU A 36 17.13 -10.21 15.56
CA LEU A 36 18.54 -10.25 15.19
C LEU A 36 19.33 -9.07 15.77
N SER A 37 18.76 -7.86 15.74
CA SER A 37 19.40 -6.67 16.33
C SER A 37 19.58 -6.79 17.84
N SER A 38 18.63 -7.44 18.55
CA SER A 38 18.71 -7.60 20.02
C SER A 38 19.60 -8.76 20.47
N THR A 39 19.89 -9.73 19.59
CA THR A 39 20.65 -10.95 19.95
C THR A 39 22.06 -11.01 19.39
N MET A 40 22.35 -10.22 18.36
CA MET A 40 23.65 -10.16 17.70
C MET A 40 24.40 -8.90 18.06
N THR A 41 25.74 -8.95 18.06
CA THR A 41 26.56 -7.76 18.10
C THR A 41 26.42 -6.97 16.80
N GLU A 42 26.69 -5.66 16.83
CA GLU A 42 26.67 -4.84 15.61
C GLU A 42 27.57 -5.41 14.50
N ALA A 43 28.75 -5.89 14.87
CA ALA A 43 29.69 -6.50 13.91
C ALA A 43 29.10 -7.73 13.23
N GLU A 44 28.50 -8.66 13.98
CA GLU A 44 27.86 -9.85 13.43
C GLU A 44 26.63 -9.51 12.59
N PHE A 45 25.84 -8.53 13.05
CA PHE A 45 24.66 -8.08 12.30
C PHE A 45 25.05 -7.50 10.93
N PHE A 46 26.05 -6.63 10.86
CA PHE A 46 26.52 -6.04 9.59
C PHE A 46 27.34 -7.00 8.73
N ASP A 47 28.00 -8.00 9.30
CA ASP A 47 28.74 -9.00 8.53
C ASP A 47 27.80 -9.97 7.82
N TYR A 48 26.87 -10.62 8.53
CA TYR A 48 25.98 -11.63 7.95
C TYR A 48 24.52 -11.55 8.43
N GLY A 49 24.24 -11.01 9.61
CA GLY A 49 22.92 -11.04 10.23
C GLY A 49 21.81 -10.47 9.35
N TRP A 50 22.05 -9.35 8.69
CA TRP A 50 21.09 -8.71 7.82
C TRP A 50 20.66 -9.57 6.61
N ARG A 51 21.47 -10.59 6.24
CA ARG A 51 21.14 -11.51 5.14
C ARG A 51 20.12 -12.57 5.53
N ILE A 52 19.99 -12.89 6.81
CA ILE A 52 19.12 -13.97 7.30
C ILE A 52 17.67 -13.78 6.89
N PRO A 53 17.02 -12.60 7.07
CA PRO A 53 15.65 -12.38 6.63
C PRO A 53 15.44 -12.60 5.13
N PHE A 54 16.42 -12.22 4.30
CA PHE A 54 16.37 -12.44 2.85
C PHE A 54 16.46 -13.93 2.49
N LEU A 55 17.30 -14.69 3.16
CA LEU A 55 17.38 -16.14 2.96
C LEU A 55 16.09 -16.85 3.40
N LEU A 56 15.51 -16.44 4.54
CA LEU A 56 14.24 -16.97 4.99
C LEU A 56 13.10 -16.63 4.03
N SER A 57 13.14 -15.48 3.35
CA SER A 57 12.14 -15.12 2.36
C SER A 57 12.09 -16.06 1.15
N SER A 58 13.19 -16.78 0.86
CA SER A 58 13.23 -17.78 -0.20
C SER A 58 12.24 -18.92 0.02
N VAL A 59 11.98 -19.28 1.26
CA VAL A 59 10.96 -20.29 1.62
C VAL A 59 9.57 -19.82 1.23
N LEU A 60 9.24 -18.54 1.50
CA LEU A 60 7.97 -17.95 1.10
C LEU A 60 7.81 -17.88 -0.42
N ILE A 61 8.91 -17.63 -1.15
CA ILE A 61 8.91 -17.64 -2.62
C ILE A 61 8.58 -19.04 -3.14
N LEU A 62 9.19 -20.10 -2.57
CA LEU A 62 8.90 -21.48 -2.95
C LEU A 62 7.44 -21.86 -2.68
N ILE A 63 6.90 -21.48 -1.51
CA ILE A 63 5.50 -21.68 -1.19
C ILE A 63 4.59 -20.93 -2.18
N GLY A 64 4.90 -19.67 -2.46
CA GLY A 64 4.16 -18.85 -3.43
C GLY A 64 4.19 -19.42 -4.84
N LEU A 65 5.33 -19.94 -5.27
CA LEU A 65 5.49 -20.63 -6.56
C LEU A 65 4.63 -21.91 -6.61
N TYR A 66 4.70 -22.74 -5.58
CA TYR A 66 3.89 -23.95 -5.48
C TYR A 66 2.39 -23.64 -5.58
N VAL A 67 1.90 -22.66 -4.77
CA VAL A 67 0.51 -22.21 -4.81
C VAL A 67 0.13 -21.73 -6.21
N ARG A 68 0.99 -20.91 -6.84
CA ARG A 68 0.73 -20.38 -8.18
C ARG A 68 0.61 -21.47 -9.27
N LEU A 69 1.40 -22.52 -9.16
CA LEU A 69 1.38 -23.65 -10.10
C LEU A 69 0.18 -24.58 -9.90
N THR A 70 -0.44 -24.55 -8.71
CA THR A 70 -1.57 -25.44 -8.36
C THR A 70 -2.94 -24.74 -8.49
N ILE A 71 -3.00 -23.40 -8.52
CA ILE A 71 -4.26 -22.66 -8.67
C ILE A 71 -4.80 -22.81 -10.10
N LEU A 72 -6.06 -23.22 -10.18
CA LEU A 72 -6.82 -23.27 -11.43
C LEU A 72 -7.20 -21.87 -11.91
N GLU A 73 -7.27 -21.70 -13.23
CA GLU A 73 -7.74 -20.45 -13.86
C GLU A 73 -9.20 -20.14 -13.48
N THR A 74 -9.55 -18.84 -13.42
CA THR A 74 -10.89 -18.42 -13.04
C THR A 74 -11.92 -18.81 -14.12
N PRO A 75 -13.17 -19.15 -13.72
CA PRO A 75 -14.25 -19.45 -14.69
C PRO A 75 -14.48 -18.31 -15.71
N GLU A 76 -14.34 -17.05 -15.28
CA GLU A 76 -14.46 -15.88 -16.17
C GLU A 76 -13.34 -15.85 -17.22
N PHE A 77 -12.11 -16.15 -16.83
CA PHE A 77 -10.97 -16.21 -17.74
C PHE A 77 -11.15 -17.33 -18.76
N LEU A 78 -11.53 -18.53 -18.31
CA LEU A 78 -11.80 -19.67 -19.18
C LEU A 78 -12.94 -19.39 -20.18
N LYS A 79 -13.99 -18.70 -19.75
CA LYS A 79 -15.10 -18.28 -20.62
C LYS A 79 -14.64 -17.27 -21.68
N ASN A 80 -13.79 -16.30 -21.29
CA ASN A 80 -13.25 -15.34 -22.25
C ASN A 80 -12.28 -15.99 -23.24
N GLN A 81 -11.49 -16.97 -22.82
CA GLN A 81 -10.61 -17.76 -23.67
C GLN A 81 -11.41 -18.56 -24.70
N LYS A 82 -12.46 -19.26 -24.29
CA LYS A 82 -13.36 -19.99 -25.20
C LYS A 82 -14.02 -19.08 -26.22
N ASN A 83 -14.36 -17.85 -25.84
CA ASN A 83 -15.01 -16.88 -26.71
C ASN A 83 -14.03 -16.10 -27.61
N LYS A 84 -12.74 -16.48 -27.65
CA LYS A 84 -11.66 -15.77 -28.38
C LYS A 84 -11.56 -14.27 -28.04
N LYS A 85 -11.95 -13.86 -26.83
CA LYS A 85 -11.88 -12.48 -26.33
C LYS A 85 -10.58 -12.18 -25.59
N THR A 86 -9.64 -13.12 -25.59
CA THR A 86 -8.31 -12.89 -25.02
C THR A 86 -7.47 -12.08 -25.99
N LEU A 87 -6.93 -10.97 -25.49
CA LEU A 87 -6.04 -10.10 -26.27
C LEU A 87 -4.65 -10.70 -26.33
N ALA A 88 -4.02 -10.62 -27.50
CA ALA A 88 -2.65 -11.11 -27.69
C ALA A 88 -1.65 -10.33 -26.79
N VAL A 89 -1.85 -9.01 -26.63
CA VAL A 89 -1.00 -8.14 -25.81
C VAL A 89 -1.87 -7.16 -25.02
N PRO A 90 -2.42 -7.56 -23.84
CA PRO A 90 -3.27 -6.69 -23.00
C PRO A 90 -2.59 -5.38 -22.60
N PHE A 91 -1.26 -5.37 -22.46
CA PHE A 91 -0.48 -4.19 -22.10
C PHE A 91 -0.66 -3.04 -23.13
N ILE A 92 -0.49 -3.32 -24.42
CA ILE A 92 -0.66 -2.32 -25.47
C ILE A 92 -2.09 -1.79 -25.51
N GLU A 93 -3.06 -2.68 -25.28
CA GLU A 93 -4.48 -2.32 -25.25
C GLU A 93 -4.78 -1.32 -24.13
N VAL A 94 -4.23 -1.50 -22.93
CA VAL A 94 -4.40 -0.55 -21.83
C VAL A 94 -3.87 0.82 -22.20
N PHE A 95 -2.68 0.91 -22.77
CA PHE A 95 -2.09 2.19 -23.17
C PHE A 95 -2.84 2.88 -24.33
N LYS A 96 -3.46 2.11 -25.23
CA LYS A 96 -4.21 2.70 -26.36
C LYS A 96 -5.60 3.15 -25.96
N ASN A 97 -6.37 2.26 -25.28
CA ASN A 97 -7.80 2.40 -25.13
C ASN A 97 -8.24 2.68 -23.69
N TYR A 98 -7.36 2.49 -22.67
CA TYR A 98 -7.69 2.66 -21.24
C TYR A 98 -6.77 3.64 -20.52
N ARG A 99 -6.30 4.70 -21.21
CA ARG A 99 -5.40 5.71 -20.63
C ARG A 99 -6.04 6.44 -19.45
N THR A 100 -7.28 6.86 -19.60
CA THR A 100 -8.00 7.59 -18.53
C THR A 100 -8.17 6.74 -17.27
N PRO A 101 -8.69 5.51 -17.33
CA PRO A 101 -8.69 4.61 -16.18
C PRO A 101 -7.30 4.38 -15.58
N MET A 102 -6.25 4.26 -16.40
CA MET A 102 -4.88 4.05 -15.93
C MET A 102 -4.35 5.26 -15.14
N ILE A 103 -4.52 6.46 -15.66
CA ILE A 103 -4.11 7.70 -14.99
C ILE A 103 -4.90 7.90 -13.70
N LEU A 104 -6.23 7.75 -13.76
CA LEU A 104 -7.07 7.88 -12.58
C LEU A 104 -6.71 6.82 -11.53
N GLY A 105 -6.53 5.56 -11.91
CA GLY A 105 -6.13 4.49 -11.00
C GLY A 105 -4.78 4.75 -10.34
N THR A 106 -3.80 5.27 -11.10
CA THR A 106 -2.50 5.70 -10.57
C THR A 106 -2.65 6.74 -9.49
N PHE A 107 -3.42 7.79 -9.75
CA PHE A 107 -3.60 8.88 -8.78
C PHE A 107 -4.54 8.50 -7.62
N ILE A 108 -5.49 7.59 -7.80
CA ILE A 108 -6.29 7.03 -6.69
C ILE A 108 -5.38 6.36 -5.66
N ALA A 109 -4.37 5.62 -6.10
CA ALA A 109 -3.46 4.91 -5.21
C ALA A 109 -2.30 5.77 -4.69
N LEU A 110 -2.07 6.96 -5.23
CA LEU A 110 -0.89 7.80 -4.96
C LEU A 110 -0.69 8.06 -3.46
N ALA A 111 -1.71 8.59 -2.78
CA ALA A 111 -1.62 8.93 -1.36
C ALA A 111 -1.31 7.73 -0.48
N THR A 112 -1.83 6.56 -0.85
CA THR A 112 -1.58 5.30 -0.14
C THR A 112 -0.08 4.95 -0.19
N PHE A 113 0.55 5.06 -1.35
CA PHE A 113 1.97 4.80 -1.50
C PHE A 113 2.84 5.85 -0.80
N VAL A 114 2.51 7.13 -0.95
CA VAL A 114 3.23 8.21 -0.24
C VAL A 114 3.16 8.00 1.27
N LEU A 115 1.97 7.77 1.82
CA LEU A 115 1.77 7.52 3.25
C LEU A 115 2.58 6.31 3.72
N PHE A 116 2.53 5.19 2.99
CA PHE A 116 3.27 3.99 3.35
C PHE A 116 4.77 4.25 3.48
N TYR A 117 5.37 4.87 2.47
CA TYR A 117 6.81 5.11 2.47
C TYR A 117 7.25 6.21 3.42
N LEU A 118 6.38 7.19 3.72
CA LEU A 118 6.64 8.14 4.79
C LEU A 118 6.67 7.45 6.16
N MET A 119 5.69 6.57 6.45
CA MET A 119 5.62 5.88 7.76
C MET A 119 6.70 4.81 7.93
N THR A 120 7.08 4.12 6.86
CA THR A 120 8.01 2.98 6.96
C THR A 120 9.46 3.32 6.69
N VAL A 121 9.74 4.31 5.85
CA VAL A 121 11.11 4.66 5.42
C VAL A 121 11.55 6.02 5.95
N TYR A 122 10.78 7.08 5.64
CA TYR A 122 11.18 8.43 6.03
C TYR A 122 11.21 8.61 7.53
N ILE A 123 10.11 8.27 8.25
CA ILE A 123 10.06 8.43 9.72
C ILE A 123 11.09 7.53 10.40
N ALA A 124 11.38 6.33 9.85
CA ALA A 124 12.44 5.48 10.35
C ALA A 124 13.80 6.17 10.30
N SER A 125 14.16 6.71 9.14
CA SER A 125 15.41 7.44 8.98
C SER A 125 15.47 8.65 9.89
N TRP A 126 14.45 9.50 9.88
CA TRP A 126 14.38 10.72 10.69
C TRP A 126 14.42 10.44 12.19
N ALA A 127 13.72 9.44 12.70
CA ALA A 127 13.72 9.10 14.11
C ALA A 127 15.10 8.62 14.60
N ILE A 128 15.79 7.85 13.77
CA ILE A 128 17.13 7.33 14.12
C ILE A 128 18.19 8.44 14.01
N THR A 129 18.17 9.25 12.94
CA THR A 129 19.22 10.23 12.67
C THR A 129 19.03 11.56 13.43
N ASP A 130 17.81 12.06 13.51
CA ASP A 130 17.52 13.40 14.05
C ASP A 130 17.06 13.35 15.51
N LEU A 131 16.32 12.31 15.92
CA LEU A 131 15.88 12.13 17.31
C LEU A 131 16.79 11.20 18.12
N ASN A 132 17.80 10.56 17.51
CA ASN A 132 18.68 9.57 18.13
C ASN A 132 17.92 8.42 18.84
N ILE A 133 16.76 8.02 18.29
CA ILE A 133 16.01 6.88 18.80
C ILE A 133 16.73 5.59 18.39
N ASN A 134 16.89 4.66 19.32
CA ASN A 134 17.49 3.37 19.03
C ASN A 134 16.68 2.62 17.98
N ARG A 135 17.38 1.90 17.10
CA ARG A 135 16.72 1.09 16.03
C ARG A 135 15.71 0.11 16.58
N GLU A 136 16.02 -0.52 17.72
CA GLU A 136 15.14 -1.51 18.35
C GLU A 136 13.84 -0.87 18.85
N ASP A 137 13.93 0.29 19.51
CA ASP A 137 12.75 1.04 19.97
C ASP A 137 11.87 1.49 18.80
N PHE A 138 12.49 1.93 17.69
CA PHE A 138 11.75 2.29 16.49
C PHE A 138 11.03 1.07 15.87
N LEU A 139 11.74 -0.07 15.73
CA LEU A 139 11.15 -1.30 15.20
C LEU A 139 10.01 -1.82 16.08
N GLY A 140 10.12 -1.71 17.40
CA GLY A 140 9.04 -2.02 18.33
C GLY A 140 7.80 -1.18 18.06
N ASN A 141 7.94 0.15 18.05
CA ASN A 141 6.85 1.09 17.74
C ASN A 141 6.25 0.83 16.34
N GLN A 142 7.07 0.49 15.36
CA GLN A 142 6.60 0.17 14.00
C GLN A 142 5.77 -1.10 13.99
N ILE A 143 6.20 -2.18 14.63
CA ILE A 143 5.45 -3.44 14.70
C ILE A 143 4.11 -3.23 15.38
N GLU A 144 4.07 -2.51 16.50
CA GLU A 144 2.82 -2.18 17.22
C GLU A 144 1.86 -1.39 16.31
N SER A 145 2.35 -0.40 15.58
CA SER A 145 1.53 0.40 14.68
C SER A 145 1.02 -0.40 13.46
N VAL A 146 1.82 -1.35 12.95
CA VAL A 146 1.42 -2.22 11.83
C VAL A 146 0.26 -3.16 12.20
N LEU A 147 0.04 -3.47 13.49
CA LEU A 147 -1.16 -4.18 13.91
C LEU A 147 -2.44 -3.40 13.57
N LEU A 148 -2.42 -2.07 13.71
CA LEU A 148 -3.54 -1.23 13.29
C LEU A 148 -3.71 -1.24 11.77
N PHE A 149 -2.61 -1.25 11.00
CA PHE A 149 -2.68 -1.45 9.56
C PHE A 149 -3.45 -2.74 9.22
N ALA A 150 -3.10 -3.85 9.85
CA ALA A 150 -3.75 -5.14 9.63
C ALA A 150 -5.24 -5.13 10.02
N VAL A 151 -5.59 -4.49 11.14
CA VAL A 151 -6.98 -4.41 11.66
C VAL A 151 -7.86 -3.51 10.78
N PHE A 152 -7.34 -2.39 10.31
CA PHE A 152 -8.13 -1.43 9.52
C PHE A 152 -8.39 -1.88 8.08
N ILE A 153 -7.62 -2.82 7.53
CA ILE A 153 -7.90 -3.43 6.21
C ILE A 153 -9.28 -4.11 6.18
N PRO A 154 -9.61 -5.10 7.04
CA PRO A 154 -10.94 -5.73 7.02
C PRO A 154 -12.06 -4.77 7.40
N ILE A 155 -11.83 -3.85 8.32
CA ILE A 155 -12.83 -2.84 8.69
C ILE A 155 -13.21 -2.00 7.46
N SER A 156 -12.23 -1.46 6.76
CA SER A 156 -12.47 -0.63 5.57
C SER A 156 -13.07 -1.43 4.42
N ALA A 157 -12.71 -2.70 4.25
CA ALA A 157 -13.30 -3.58 3.23
C ALA A 157 -14.80 -3.83 3.48
N VAL A 158 -15.19 -4.11 4.74
CA VAL A 158 -16.62 -4.26 5.11
C VAL A 158 -17.38 -2.96 4.88
N LEU A 159 -16.83 -1.83 5.30
CA LEU A 159 -17.44 -0.51 5.07
C LEU A 159 -17.55 -0.19 3.59
N ALA A 160 -16.55 -0.58 2.78
CA ALA A 160 -16.55 -0.37 1.34
C ALA A 160 -17.58 -1.24 0.61
N ASP A 161 -17.84 -2.45 1.08
CA ASP A 161 -18.91 -3.27 0.55
C ASP A 161 -20.31 -2.72 0.91
N ARG A 162 -20.45 -2.11 2.10
CA ARG A 162 -21.72 -1.54 2.58
C ARG A 162 -22.02 -0.15 1.99
N TYR A 163 -21.04 0.74 1.96
CA TYR A 163 -21.23 2.16 1.61
C TYR A 163 -20.64 2.55 0.24
N GLY A 164 -19.93 1.62 -0.40
CA GLY A 164 -19.26 1.83 -1.68
C GLY A 164 -17.78 2.21 -1.52
N ARG A 165 -16.94 1.59 -2.37
CA ARG A 165 -15.47 1.74 -2.35
C ARG A 165 -15.02 3.16 -2.55
N LYS A 166 -15.70 3.89 -3.44
CA LYS A 166 -15.41 5.28 -3.74
C LYS A 166 -15.55 6.18 -2.50
N LEU A 167 -16.67 6.06 -1.78
CA LEU A 167 -16.91 6.86 -0.58
C LEU A 167 -15.84 6.60 0.49
N ILE A 168 -15.52 5.34 0.73
CA ILE A 168 -14.53 4.96 1.75
C ILE A 168 -13.15 5.49 1.38
N LEU A 169 -12.72 5.41 0.11
CA LEU A 169 -11.45 5.98 -0.34
C LEU A 169 -11.43 7.51 -0.25
N MET A 170 -12.55 8.18 -0.51
CA MET A 170 -12.65 9.64 -0.33
C MET A 170 -12.53 10.02 1.15
N VAL A 171 -13.22 9.32 2.05
CA VAL A 171 -13.12 9.52 3.51
C VAL A 171 -11.69 9.27 3.99
N ALA A 172 -11.06 8.19 3.52
CA ALA A 172 -9.66 7.91 3.82
C ALA A 172 -8.72 9.03 3.35
N SER A 173 -8.92 9.54 2.12
CA SER A 173 -8.12 10.64 1.58
C SER A 173 -8.28 11.92 2.42
N LEU A 174 -9.50 12.24 2.87
CA LEU A 174 -9.74 13.35 3.80
C LEU A 174 -9.03 13.14 5.15
N GLY A 175 -9.05 11.92 5.67
CA GLY A 175 -8.29 11.56 6.87
C GLY A 175 -6.79 11.76 6.70
N ILE A 176 -6.23 11.36 5.53
CA ILE A 176 -4.80 11.55 5.22
C ILE A 176 -4.46 13.03 5.05
N ILE A 177 -5.34 13.86 4.45
CA ILE A 177 -5.14 15.31 4.36
C ILE A 177 -5.01 15.90 5.78
N LEU A 178 -5.96 15.59 6.65
CA LEU A 178 -5.95 16.08 8.03
C LEU A 178 -4.71 15.59 8.78
N PHE A 179 -4.36 14.32 8.67
CA PHE A 179 -3.16 13.74 9.25
C PHE A 179 -1.89 14.43 8.74
N GLY A 180 -1.80 14.70 7.44
CA GLY A 180 -0.67 15.43 6.84
C GLY A 180 -0.51 16.83 7.42
N LEU A 181 -1.62 17.58 7.56
CA LEU A 181 -1.60 18.92 8.16
C LEU A 181 -1.16 18.90 9.65
N LEU A 182 -1.44 17.81 10.34
CA LEU A 182 -1.10 17.63 11.76
C LEU A 182 0.20 16.83 11.98
N LEU A 183 0.90 16.40 10.93
CA LEU A 183 2.06 15.52 11.05
C LEU A 183 3.16 16.10 11.98
N GLY A 184 3.51 17.37 11.78
CA GLY A 184 4.53 18.02 12.60
C GLY A 184 4.17 18.06 14.09
N PRO A 185 3.01 18.59 14.49
CA PRO A 185 2.53 18.54 15.89
C PRO A 185 2.46 17.11 16.46
N LEU A 186 1.98 16.14 15.69
CA LEU A 186 1.88 14.74 16.14
C LEU A 186 3.24 14.11 16.41
N LEU A 187 4.23 14.33 15.55
CA LEU A 187 5.60 13.84 15.75
C LEU A 187 6.25 14.43 17.01
N ASN A 188 5.95 15.69 17.34
CA ASN A 188 6.41 16.32 18.57
C ASN A 188 5.71 15.77 19.83
N THR A 189 4.55 15.13 19.68
CA THR A 189 3.80 14.56 20.81
C THR A 189 4.23 13.14 21.10
N SER A 190 4.16 12.26 20.11
CA SER A 190 4.52 10.85 20.26
C SER A 190 4.74 10.20 18.89
N LEU A 191 5.90 9.55 18.76
CA LEU A 191 6.24 8.77 17.56
C LEU A 191 5.26 7.60 17.38
N LEU A 192 4.99 6.84 18.44
CA LEU A 192 4.07 5.71 18.39
C LEU A 192 2.65 6.14 17.97
N LEU A 193 2.15 7.24 18.52
CA LEU A 193 0.82 7.77 18.14
C LEU A 193 0.79 8.16 16.66
N THR A 194 1.82 8.83 16.17
CA THR A 194 1.94 9.24 14.77
C THR A 194 1.96 8.04 13.84
N LEU A 195 2.81 7.06 14.12
CA LEU A 195 2.88 5.81 13.35
C LEU A 195 1.55 5.07 13.40
N SER A 196 0.90 5.00 14.56
CA SER A 196 -0.38 4.31 14.77
C SER A 196 -1.50 4.92 13.92
N ILE A 197 -1.64 6.24 13.91
CA ILE A 197 -2.64 6.94 13.08
C ILE A 197 -2.32 6.75 11.60
N GLY A 198 -1.06 6.93 11.20
CA GLY A 198 -0.61 6.75 9.82
C GLY A 198 -0.89 5.33 9.30
N MET A 199 -0.58 4.30 10.10
CA MET A 199 -0.81 2.90 9.75
C MET A 199 -2.30 2.52 9.76
N ALA A 200 -3.10 3.09 10.66
CA ALA A 200 -4.56 2.92 10.63
C ALA A 200 -5.17 3.51 9.34
N LEU A 201 -4.78 4.72 8.95
CA LEU A 201 -5.20 5.35 7.69
C LEU A 201 -4.72 4.55 6.48
N MET A 202 -3.50 4.01 6.53
CA MET A 202 -2.99 3.10 5.51
C MET A 202 -3.88 1.88 5.33
N GLY A 203 -4.26 1.20 6.43
CA GLY A 203 -5.20 0.07 6.39
C GLY A 203 -6.56 0.46 5.84
N PHE A 204 -7.02 1.65 6.20
CA PHE A 204 -8.31 2.17 5.76
C PHE A 204 -8.37 2.46 4.25
N THR A 205 -7.25 2.86 3.63
CA THR A 205 -7.16 2.99 2.16
C THR A 205 -6.95 1.63 1.49
N TYR A 206 -6.12 0.77 2.09
CA TYR A 206 -5.59 -0.42 1.44
C TYR A 206 -6.66 -1.50 1.23
N GLY A 207 -7.63 -1.64 2.16
CA GLY A 207 -8.69 -2.64 2.06
C GLY A 207 -9.49 -2.57 0.76
N PRO A 208 -10.11 -1.44 0.40
CA PRO A 208 -10.91 -1.30 -0.83
C PRO A 208 -10.08 -1.02 -2.09
N LEU A 209 -8.79 -0.65 -1.99
CA LEU A 209 -7.98 -0.14 -3.10
C LEU A 209 -7.88 -1.14 -4.26
N GLY A 210 -7.53 -2.39 -3.97
CA GLY A 210 -7.36 -3.41 -5.01
C GLY A 210 -8.65 -3.66 -5.80
N THR A 211 -9.79 -3.69 -5.12
CA THR A 211 -11.11 -3.83 -5.73
C THR A 211 -11.47 -2.59 -6.56
N MET A 212 -11.24 -1.40 -6.03
CA MET A 212 -11.49 -0.14 -6.74
C MET A 212 -10.70 -0.07 -8.05
N LEU A 213 -9.40 -0.39 -8.02
CA LEU A 213 -8.56 -0.39 -9.22
C LEU A 213 -9.02 -1.44 -10.24
N SER A 214 -9.41 -2.62 -9.78
CA SER A 214 -9.88 -3.68 -10.68
C SER A 214 -11.19 -3.34 -11.38
N GLU A 215 -12.07 -2.59 -10.74
CA GLU A 215 -13.36 -2.17 -11.28
C GLU A 215 -13.29 -1.03 -12.31
N LEU A 216 -12.14 -0.38 -12.45
CA LEU A 216 -11.89 0.61 -13.51
C LEU A 216 -11.77 -0.03 -14.91
N TYR A 217 -11.57 -1.35 -14.96
CA TYR A 217 -11.26 -2.04 -16.22
C TYR A 217 -12.22 -3.20 -16.50
N PRO A 218 -12.55 -3.44 -17.79
CA PRO A 218 -13.26 -4.64 -18.19
C PRO A 218 -12.40 -5.89 -18.00
N THR A 219 -13.04 -7.04 -17.91
CA THR A 219 -12.42 -8.32 -17.53
C THR A 219 -11.20 -8.70 -18.39
N ASN A 220 -11.23 -8.41 -19.69
CA ASN A 220 -10.17 -8.78 -20.65
C ASN A 220 -8.83 -8.05 -20.42
N VAL A 221 -8.83 -6.87 -19.77
CA VAL A 221 -7.63 -6.08 -19.44
C VAL A 221 -7.52 -5.77 -17.95
N ARG A 222 -8.44 -6.23 -17.11
CA ARG A 222 -8.55 -5.90 -15.68
C ARG A 222 -7.26 -6.14 -14.92
N TYR A 223 -6.67 -7.32 -15.05
CA TYR A 223 -5.44 -7.66 -14.37
C TYR A 223 -4.29 -6.72 -14.77
N THR A 224 -4.07 -6.57 -16.07
CA THR A 224 -2.99 -5.73 -16.59
C THR A 224 -3.21 -4.26 -16.26
N GLY A 225 -4.44 -3.75 -16.44
CA GLY A 225 -4.78 -2.36 -16.16
C GLY A 225 -4.65 -2.00 -14.68
N SER A 226 -5.21 -2.81 -13.79
CA SER A 226 -5.08 -2.58 -12.34
C SER A 226 -3.64 -2.70 -11.86
N SER A 227 -2.87 -3.67 -12.38
CA SER A 227 -1.46 -3.83 -12.07
C SER A 227 -0.63 -2.64 -12.55
N LEU A 228 -0.86 -2.13 -13.76
CA LEU A 228 -0.19 -0.93 -14.26
C LEU A 228 -0.49 0.29 -13.40
N SER A 229 -1.76 0.55 -13.08
CA SER A 229 -2.14 1.66 -12.21
C SER A 229 -1.47 1.57 -10.85
N PHE A 230 -1.44 0.39 -10.23
CA PHE A 230 -0.82 0.15 -8.94
C PHE A 230 0.71 0.37 -9.00
N ASN A 231 1.39 -0.17 -10.02
CA ASN A 231 2.83 -0.01 -10.17
C ASN A 231 3.24 1.43 -10.49
N PHE A 232 2.48 2.14 -11.35
CA PHE A 232 2.74 3.56 -11.61
C PHE A 232 2.54 4.42 -10.36
N ALA A 233 1.53 4.13 -9.54
CA ALA A 233 1.37 4.79 -8.25
C ALA A 233 2.55 4.50 -7.32
N GLY A 234 3.08 3.29 -7.33
CA GLY A 234 4.30 2.92 -6.62
C GLY A 234 5.52 3.70 -7.12
N ILE A 235 5.72 3.82 -8.44
CA ILE A 235 6.82 4.60 -9.01
C ILE A 235 6.73 6.06 -8.58
N VAL A 236 5.57 6.69 -8.78
CA VAL A 236 5.40 8.13 -8.51
C VAL A 236 5.32 8.42 -7.01
N GLY A 237 4.59 7.61 -6.26
CA GLY A 237 4.33 7.84 -4.84
C GLY A 237 5.36 7.23 -3.89
N ALA A 238 5.96 6.09 -4.26
CA ALA A 238 6.86 5.37 -3.38
C ALA A 238 8.34 5.72 -3.62
N SER A 239 8.79 5.68 -4.89
CA SER A 239 10.22 5.84 -5.18
C SER A 239 10.76 7.21 -4.81
N PHE A 240 9.97 8.25 -5.02
CA PHE A 240 10.39 9.62 -4.74
C PHE A 240 10.03 10.12 -3.33
N ALA A 241 9.05 9.52 -2.66
CA ALA A 241 8.53 10.03 -1.40
C ALA A 241 9.59 10.18 -0.30
N PRO A 242 10.47 9.21 -0.01
CA PRO A 242 11.49 9.36 1.03
C PRO A 242 12.49 10.48 0.71
N PHE A 243 12.91 10.61 -0.56
CA PHE A 243 13.85 11.64 -0.98
C PHE A 243 13.24 13.04 -0.90
N ILE A 244 12.01 13.21 -1.39
CA ILE A 244 11.28 14.48 -1.29
C ILE A 244 11.07 14.84 0.18
N ALA A 245 10.67 13.88 1.02
CA ALA A 245 10.44 14.10 2.44
C ALA A 245 11.72 14.51 3.17
N LEU A 246 12.83 13.82 2.89
CA LEU A 246 14.13 14.17 3.48
C LEU A 246 14.59 15.56 3.04
N TRP A 247 14.46 15.88 1.76
CA TRP A 247 14.80 17.22 1.25
C TRP A 247 13.94 18.32 1.87
N LEU A 248 12.61 18.09 1.98
CA LEU A 248 11.68 19.04 2.60
C LEU A 248 11.99 19.24 4.09
N SER A 249 12.20 18.15 4.83
CA SER A 249 12.50 18.25 6.26
C SER A 249 13.81 18.95 6.55
N SER A 250 14.85 18.69 5.75
CA SER A 250 16.18 19.30 5.93
C SER A 250 16.22 20.78 5.57
N ASN A 251 15.41 21.24 4.60
CA ASN A 251 15.44 22.63 4.14
C ASN A 251 14.35 23.51 4.76
N PHE A 252 13.18 22.95 5.07
CA PHE A 252 12.01 23.71 5.49
C PHE A 252 11.38 23.21 6.80
N GLY A 253 11.77 22.02 7.26
CA GLY A 253 11.25 21.38 8.47
C GLY A 253 10.16 20.35 8.21
N VAL A 254 9.91 19.53 9.23
CA VAL A 254 9.04 18.32 9.17
C VAL A 254 7.59 18.65 8.77
N HIS A 255 7.08 19.85 9.07
CA HIS A 255 5.73 20.27 8.68
C HIS A 255 5.51 20.20 7.16
N TYR A 256 6.54 20.50 6.36
CA TYR A 256 6.44 20.46 4.90
C TYR A 256 6.32 19.04 4.34
N VAL A 257 6.83 18.04 5.07
CA VAL A 257 6.58 16.62 4.74
C VAL A 257 5.09 16.30 4.89
N GLY A 258 4.46 16.82 5.93
CA GLY A 258 3.01 16.69 6.11
C GLY A 258 2.21 17.38 5.00
N TYR A 259 2.62 18.55 4.54
CA TYR A 259 1.98 19.25 3.41
C TYR A 259 2.15 18.50 2.09
N TYR A 260 3.30 17.88 1.86
CA TYR A 260 3.51 16.98 0.72
C TYR A 260 2.54 15.78 0.74
N LEU A 261 2.36 15.14 1.89
CA LEU A 261 1.39 14.07 2.07
C LEU A 261 -0.05 14.56 1.82
N ALA A 262 -0.42 15.71 2.37
CA ALA A 262 -1.74 16.31 2.18
C ALA A 262 -2.00 16.62 0.70
N LEU A 263 -1.01 17.14 -0.04
CA LEU A 263 -1.11 17.39 -1.48
C LEU A 263 -1.34 16.08 -2.25
N ALA A 264 -0.58 15.03 -1.96
CA ALA A 264 -0.78 13.71 -2.57
C ALA A 264 -2.20 13.18 -2.30
N ALA A 265 -2.72 13.38 -1.08
CA ALA A 265 -4.06 12.95 -0.72
C ALA A 265 -5.16 13.78 -1.39
N ILE A 266 -4.96 15.08 -1.62
CA ILE A 266 -5.85 15.93 -2.43
C ILE A 266 -5.93 15.41 -3.86
N ILE A 267 -4.79 15.07 -4.47
CA ILE A 267 -4.74 14.50 -5.82
C ILE A 267 -5.51 13.17 -5.86
N SER A 268 -5.31 12.29 -4.87
CA SER A 268 -6.02 11.01 -4.78
C SER A 268 -7.53 11.20 -4.57
N LEU A 269 -7.94 12.18 -3.77
CA LEU A 269 -9.34 12.54 -3.56
C LEU A 269 -10.00 12.98 -4.87
N ILE A 270 -9.35 13.87 -5.62
CA ILE A 270 -9.84 14.36 -6.92
C ILE A 270 -9.93 13.21 -7.93
N ALA A 271 -8.89 12.37 -8.05
CA ALA A 271 -8.89 11.22 -8.94
C ALA A 271 -10.02 10.22 -8.60
N THR A 272 -10.23 9.96 -7.30
CA THR A 272 -11.32 9.11 -6.82
C THR A 272 -12.69 9.72 -7.18
N TYR A 273 -12.85 11.03 -7.01
CA TYR A 273 -14.08 11.72 -7.40
C TYR A 273 -14.36 11.61 -8.90
N LEU A 274 -13.36 11.85 -9.74
CA LEU A 274 -13.48 11.83 -11.20
C LEU A 274 -13.70 10.43 -11.77
N SER A 275 -13.29 9.37 -11.08
CA SER A 275 -13.41 7.98 -11.55
C SER A 275 -14.86 7.54 -11.86
N SER A 276 -15.86 8.21 -11.31
CA SER A 276 -17.28 7.94 -11.61
C SER A 276 -17.75 8.46 -12.97
N LYS A 277 -17.01 9.39 -13.57
CA LYS A 277 -17.35 9.99 -14.87
C LYS A 277 -16.67 9.27 -16.04
N ALA A 278 -15.80 8.29 -15.75
CA ALA A 278 -15.01 7.58 -16.77
C ALA A 278 -15.60 6.22 -17.16
N LYS A 279 -16.86 5.93 -16.74
CA LYS A 279 -17.62 4.75 -17.15
C LYS A 279 -18.45 5.03 -18.37
#